data_f3b98e72b571250ce121b9f7ffdb2b39
#
_entry.id   f3b98e72b571250ce121b9f7ffdb2b39
#
_cell.length_a   1.000
_cell.length_b   1.000
_cell.length_c   1.000
_cell.angle_alpha   90.00
_cell.angle_beta   90.00
_cell.angle_gamma   90.00
#
_symmetry.space_group_name_H-M   'P 1'
#
loop_
_entity.id
_entity.type
_entity.pdbx_description
1 polymer ?
#
loop_
_entity_poly.entity_id
_entity_poly.type
_entity_poly.pdbx_seq_one_letter_code
_entity_poly.pdbx_strand_id
1 'polypeptide(L)'
;MNEQAVLAPWPEHERTSSVLFNNVPCAVLVPFIKNAGGLDLLFEVRSKTLRWQPGDISFPGGKIEARDVTPLAAAIRETGEELNIPPEKIRVLASLAPLETVTGVTLNPFVAEVSSVEDIRCTAEVDHTFTVPLQWFMEHEPELAEMDLATRPGATFPVDIPYAGNPMEWRRRKTYFVYIYRYEGYRIWGMTAQIVKECIDIIKAM
;
A
#
# COMPACT_ATOMS: atom_id res chain seq x y z
N MET A 1 -29.93 -30.94 11.42
CA MET A 1 -28.44 -30.82 11.41
C MET A 1 -27.91 -31.95 12.28
N ASN A 2 -26.97 -32.75 11.80
CA ASN A 2 -26.43 -33.89 12.59
C ASN A 2 -25.34 -33.33 13.53
N GLU A 3 -25.64 -33.30 14.84
CA GLU A 3 -24.70 -32.78 15.88
C GLU A 3 -23.34 -33.51 15.86
N GLN A 4 -23.31 -34.80 15.55
CA GLN A 4 -22.06 -35.57 15.42
C GLN A 4 -21.18 -35.06 14.26
N ALA A 5 -21.76 -34.53 13.19
CA ALA A 5 -20.99 -33.94 12.08
C ALA A 5 -20.38 -32.60 12.47
N VAL A 6 -21.02 -31.83 13.35
CA VAL A 6 -20.48 -30.56 13.86
C VAL A 6 -19.31 -30.78 14.82
N LEU A 7 -19.31 -31.92 15.54
CA LEU A 7 -18.26 -32.28 16.49
C LEU A 7 -17.13 -33.11 15.86
N ALA A 8 -17.25 -33.48 14.59
CA ALA A 8 -16.18 -34.16 13.85
C ALA A 8 -15.00 -33.16 13.60
N PRO A 9 -13.78 -33.66 13.32
CA PRO A 9 -12.68 -32.77 12.92
C PRO A 9 -13.07 -31.94 11.71
N TRP A 10 -12.95 -30.62 11.85
CA TRP A 10 -13.26 -29.69 10.76
C TRP A 10 -12.16 -29.76 9.71
N PRO A 11 -12.53 -29.66 8.42
CA PRO A 11 -11.54 -29.60 7.35
C PRO A 11 -10.59 -28.43 7.57
N GLU A 12 -9.33 -28.62 7.21
CA GLU A 12 -8.38 -27.50 7.18
C GLU A 12 -8.90 -26.45 6.19
N HIS A 13 -9.15 -25.26 6.69
CA HIS A 13 -9.44 -24.09 5.87
C HIS A 13 -8.24 -23.17 5.87
N GLU A 14 -7.89 -22.65 4.71
CA GLU A 14 -7.01 -21.49 4.67
C GLU A 14 -7.59 -20.39 5.56
N ARG A 15 -6.78 -19.88 6.48
CA ARG A 15 -7.20 -18.78 7.36
C ARG A 15 -7.40 -17.54 6.49
N THR A 16 -8.63 -17.26 6.12
CA THR A 16 -9.00 -15.95 5.60
C THR A 16 -8.95 -14.94 6.74
N SER A 17 -8.58 -13.70 6.45
CA SER A 17 -8.63 -12.62 7.43
C SER A 17 -10.01 -12.59 8.07
N SER A 18 -10.06 -12.64 9.42
CA SER A 18 -11.31 -12.57 10.18
C SER A 18 -11.88 -11.15 10.25
N VAL A 19 -11.21 -10.19 9.65
CA VAL A 19 -11.61 -8.78 9.69
C VAL A 19 -12.50 -8.48 8.49
N LEU A 20 -13.75 -8.16 8.77
CA LEU A 20 -14.75 -7.78 7.76
C LEU A 20 -14.57 -6.32 7.30
N PHE A 21 -13.33 -5.95 6.91
CA PHE A 21 -13.12 -4.71 6.18
C PHE A 21 -13.44 -4.98 4.70
N ASN A 22 -14.40 -4.24 4.16
CA ASN A 22 -14.69 -4.27 2.74
C ASN A 22 -13.66 -3.40 2.00
N ASN A 23 -12.38 -3.79 2.11
CA ASN A 23 -11.28 -3.05 1.53
C ASN A 23 -11.28 -3.17 0.01
N VAL A 24 -10.94 -2.08 -0.65
CA VAL A 24 -10.66 -2.08 -2.09
C VAL A 24 -9.29 -2.73 -2.32
N PRO A 25 -9.22 -3.83 -3.08
CA PRO A 25 -7.95 -4.45 -3.39
C PRO A 25 -7.19 -3.59 -4.42
N CYS A 26 -5.95 -3.23 -4.07
CA CYS A 26 -5.03 -2.46 -4.89
C CYS A 26 -3.69 -3.19 -5.01
N ALA A 27 -2.93 -2.85 -6.04
CA ALA A 27 -1.59 -3.36 -6.23
C ALA A 27 -0.66 -2.24 -6.69
N VAL A 28 0.58 -2.25 -6.19
CA VAL A 28 1.61 -1.26 -6.55
C VAL A 28 2.90 -1.94 -6.94
N LEU A 29 3.64 -1.30 -7.81
CA LEU A 29 5.00 -1.66 -8.15
C LEU A 29 5.96 -0.80 -7.33
N VAL A 30 6.96 -1.41 -6.68
CA VAL A 30 8.06 -0.73 -5.98
C VAL A 30 9.27 -0.72 -6.93
N PRO A 31 9.44 0.33 -7.74
CA PRO A 31 10.40 0.30 -8.83
C PRO A 31 11.79 0.69 -8.33
N PHE A 32 12.75 -0.22 -8.50
CA PHE A 32 14.18 0.06 -8.40
C PHE A 32 14.74 0.44 -9.77
N ILE A 33 15.48 1.52 -9.80
CA ILE A 33 16.12 2.03 -11.01
C ILE A 33 17.62 2.04 -10.82
N LYS A 34 18.33 1.48 -11.78
CA LYS A 34 19.79 1.49 -11.78
C LYS A 34 20.30 2.75 -12.47
N ASN A 35 21.15 3.50 -11.79
CA ASN A 35 21.85 4.65 -12.33
C ASN A 35 23.37 4.57 -12.08
N ALA A 36 24.11 5.59 -12.47
CA ALA A 36 25.57 5.62 -12.29
C ALA A 36 26.00 5.65 -10.81
N GLY A 37 25.14 6.09 -9.89
CA GLY A 37 25.39 6.17 -8.45
C GLY A 37 24.94 4.94 -7.66
N GLY A 38 24.26 3.97 -8.31
CA GLY A 38 23.73 2.78 -7.66
C GLY A 38 22.26 2.51 -7.99
N LEU A 39 21.49 2.12 -6.98
CA LEU A 39 20.05 1.90 -7.10
C LEU A 39 19.27 3.03 -6.44
N ASP A 40 18.22 3.49 -7.12
CA ASP A 40 17.25 4.44 -6.60
C ASP A 40 15.86 3.79 -6.54
N LEU A 41 15.02 4.25 -5.63
CA LEU A 41 13.58 3.99 -5.66
C LEU A 41 12.88 5.12 -6.41
N LEU A 42 11.98 4.76 -7.32
CA LEU A 42 11.12 5.70 -8.04
C LEU A 42 9.80 5.90 -7.30
N PHE A 43 9.39 7.14 -7.21
CA PHE A 43 8.10 7.57 -6.67
C PHE A 43 7.38 8.46 -7.67
N GLU A 44 6.08 8.51 -7.55
CA GLU A 44 5.23 9.47 -8.23
C GLU A 44 4.59 10.43 -7.25
N VAL A 45 4.32 11.66 -7.71
CA VAL A 45 3.49 12.64 -7.03
C VAL A 45 2.14 12.66 -7.73
N ARG A 46 1.08 12.34 -7.01
CA ARG A 46 -0.28 12.28 -7.56
C ARG A 46 -0.76 13.67 -7.97
N SER A 47 -1.43 13.74 -9.10
CA SER A 47 -1.98 15.00 -9.61
C SER A 47 -2.90 15.66 -8.59
N LYS A 48 -2.78 16.99 -8.45
CA LYS A 48 -3.64 17.80 -7.57
C LYS A 48 -5.11 17.84 -8.02
N THR A 49 -5.40 17.39 -9.23
CA THR A 49 -6.76 17.32 -9.79
C THR A 49 -7.51 16.05 -9.39
N LEU A 50 -6.85 15.07 -8.81
CA LEU A 50 -7.46 13.82 -8.37
C LEU A 50 -8.39 14.05 -7.18
N ARG A 51 -9.47 13.25 -7.11
CA ARG A 51 -10.40 13.28 -5.97
C ARG A 51 -9.88 12.57 -4.73
N TRP A 52 -8.96 11.62 -4.92
CA TRP A 52 -8.41 10.79 -3.86
C TRP A 52 -6.92 11.05 -3.71
N GLN A 53 -6.51 11.45 -2.51
CA GLN A 53 -5.12 11.75 -2.14
C GLN A 53 -4.38 12.66 -3.14
N PRO A 54 -4.91 13.86 -3.48
CA PRO A 54 -4.26 14.78 -4.40
C PRO A 54 -2.93 15.27 -3.83
N GLY A 55 -1.86 15.18 -4.61
CA GLY A 55 -0.52 15.61 -4.23
C GLY A 55 0.22 14.68 -3.27
N ASP A 56 -0.35 13.52 -2.91
CA ASP A 56 0.35 12.49 -2.13
C ASP A 56 1.44 11.82 -2.96
N ILE A 57 2.42 11.26 -2.26
CA ILE A 57 3.50 10.50 -2.86
C ILE A 57 3.16 9.02 -2.76
N SER A 58 3.20 8.34 -3.90
CA SER A 58 2.91 6.91 -4.01
C SER A 58 3.95 6.17 -4.85
N PHE A 59 3.86 4.87 -4.80
CA PHE A 59 4.39 4.00 -5.83
C PHE A 59 3.37 3.91 -6.97
N PRO A 60 3.78 3.72 -8.23
CA PRO A 60 2.86 3.51 -9.32
C PRO A 60 2.00 2.27 -9.08
N GLY A 61 0.73 2.39 -9.38
CA GLY A 61 -0.23 1.32 -9.16
C GLY A 61 -1.63 1.82 -8.83
N GLY A 62 -2.57 0.88 -8.71
CA GLY A 62 -3.95 1.23 -8.53
C GLY A 62 -4.84 0.08 -8.14
N LYS A 63 -6.12 0.23 -8.43
CA LYS A 63 -7.14 -0.76 -8.11
C LYS A 63 -7.00 -2.00 -8.98
N ILE A 64 -7.13 -3.17 -8.35
CA ILE A 64 -7.25 -4.44 -9.09
C ILE A 64 -8.63 -4.49 -9.74
N GLU A 65 -8.68 -4.58 -11.04
CA GLU A 65 -9.91 -4.65 -11.81
C GLU A 65 -10.26 -6.10 -12.17
N ALA A 66 -11.51 -6.34 -12.58
CA ALA A 66 -11.97 -7.68 -12.97
C ALA A 66 -11.21 -8.28 -14.18
N ARG A 67 -10.56 -7.44 -14.99
CA ARG A 67 -9.72 -7.86 -16.13
C ARG A 67 -8.31 -8.30 -15.70
N ASP A 68 -7.89 -7.96 -14.50
CA ASP A 68 -6.56 -8.30 -14.00
C ASP A 68 -6.56 -9.74 -13.49
N VAL A 69 -5.79 -10.61 -14.15
CA VAL A 69 -5.71 -12.04 -13.80
C VAL A 69 -5.06 -12.24 -12.41
N THR A 70 -4.16 -11.34 -12.02
CA THR A 70 -3.45 -11.36 -10.74
C THR A 70 -3.24 -9.93 -10.22
N PRO A 71 -2.99 -9.74 -8.92
CA PRO A 71 -2.58 -8.44 -8.39
C PRO A 71 -1.33 -7.88 -9.06
N LEU A 72 -0.37 -8.73 -9.43
CA LEU A 72 0.82 -8.32 -10.17
C LEU A 72 0.47 -7.75 -11.56
N ALA A 73 -0.48 -8.37 -12.26
CA ALA A 73 -0.93 -7.86 -13.56
C ALA A 73 -1.51 -6.46 -13.44
N ALA A 74 -2.27 -6.18 -12.36
CA ALA A 74 -2.78 -4.84 -12.07
C ALA A 74 -1.64 -3.84 -11.82
N ALA A 75 -0.65 -4.19 -10.99
CA ALA A 75 0.49 -3.31 -10.72
C ALA A 75 1.28 -2.95 -11.99
N ILE A 76 1.51 -3.93 -12.86
CA ILE A 76 2.22 -3.71 -14.15
C ILE A 76 1.36 -2.85 -15.09
N ARG A 77 0.07 -3.13 -15.21
CA ARG A 77 -0.85 -2.35 -16.06
C ARG A 77 -0.91 -0.89 -15.64
N GLU A 78 -1.15 -0.64 -14.35
CA GLU A 78 -1.22 0.71 -13.78
C GLU A 78 0.10 1.47 -13.98
N THR A 79 1.25 0.82 -13.73
CA THR A 79 2.56 1.42 -13.99
C THR A 79 2.72 1.82 -15.46
N GLY A 80 2.23 0.99 -16.38
CA GLY A 80 2.21 1.31 -17.80
C GLY A 80 1.26 2.47 -18.14
N GLU A 81 0.08 2.50 -17.53
CA GLU A 81 -0.94 3.53 -17.73
C GLU A 81 -0.50 4.88 -17.14
N GLU A 82 0.13 4.92 -15.97
CA GLU A 82 0.55 6.14 -15.25
C GLU A 82 1.87 6.73 -15.77
N LEU A 83 2.87 5.88 -16.01
CA LEU A 83 4.24 6.29 -16.31
C LEU A 83 4.71 5.96 -17.73
N ASN A 84 3.86 5.33 -18.54
CA ASN A 84 4.20 4.86 -19.88
C ASN A 84 5.42 3.90 -19.91
N ILE A 85 5.56 3.09 -18.86
CA ILE A 85 6.61 2.07 -18.76
C ILE A 85 6.05 0.76 -19.33
N PRO A 86 6.57 0.25 -20.45
CA PRO A 86 6.06 -0.97 -21.03
C PRO A 86 6.50 -2.20 -20.20
N PRO A 87 5.67 -3.28 -20.16
CA PRO A 87 5.91 -4.44 -19.30
C PRO A 87 7.29 -5.11 -19.49
N GLU A 88 7.83 -5.10 -20.71
CA GLU A 88 9.14 -5.68 -21.01
C GLU A 88 10.33 -4.94 -20.37
N LYS A 89 10.12 -3.72 -19.87
CA LYS A 89 11.10 -2.96 -19.09
C LYS A 89 11.01 -3.23 -17.59
N ILE A 90 10.04 -4.03 -17.16
CA ILE A 90 9.76 -4.34 -15.76
C ILE A 90 10.21 -5.77 -15.46
N ARG A 91 11.23 -5.93 -14.63
CA ARG A 91 11.67 -7.22 -14.14
C ARG A 91 11.25 -7.39 -12.67
N VAL A 92 10.20 -8.17 -12.43
CA VAL A 92 9.71 -8.45 -11.07
C VAL A 92 10.76 -9.24 -10.29
N LEU A 93 11.04 -8.81 -9.07
CA LEU A 93 12.04 -9.39 -8.17
C LEU A 93 11.40 -10.17 -7.03
N ALA A 94 10.33 -9.61 -6.43
CA ALA A 94 9.65 -10.20 -5.28
C ALA A 94 8.21 -9.68 -5.14
N SER A 95 7.39 -10.40 -4.39
CA SER A 95 6.17 -9.88 -3.78
C SER A 95 6.41 -9.67 -2.29
N LEU A 96 5.92 -8.58 -1.74
CA LEU A 96 5.87 -8.36 -0.30
C LEU A 96 4.55 -8.82 0.29
N ALA A 97 4.48 -8.88 1.62
CA ALA A 97 3.23 -9.20 2.30
C ALA A 97 2.15 -8.14 2.00
N PRO A 98 0.88 -8.55 1.77
CA PRO A 98 -0.20 -7.59 1.60
C PRO A 98 -0.37 -6.71 2.84
N LEU A 99 -0.56 -5.41 2.62
CA LEU A 99 -0.81 -4.42 3.64
C LEU A 99 -2.31 -4.17 3.77
N GLU A 100 -2.94 -4.70 4.82
CA GLU A 100 -4.33 -4.41 5.15
C GLU A 100 -4.43 -3.13 5.96
N THR A 101 -5.22 -2.17 5.49
CA THR A 101 -5.36 -0.88 6.14
C THR A 101 -6.75 -0.67 6.73
N VAL A 102 -6.83 0.13 7.77
CA VAL A 102 -8.11 0.59 8.36
C VAL A 102 -8.78 1.69 7.52
N THR A 103 -8.12 2.17 6.49
CA THR A 103 -8.58 3.24 5.60
C THR A 103 -9.36 2.73 4.38
N GLY A 104 -9.61 1.42 4.32
CA GLY A 104 -10.44 0.81 3.29
C GLY A 104 -9.67 0.31 2.05
N VAL A 105 -8.36 0.10 2.17
CA VAL A 105 -7.51 -0.44 1.09
C VAL A 105 -6.75 -1.67 1.58
N THR A 106 -6.68 -2.70 0.75
CA THR A 106 -5.70 -3.79 0.87
C THR A 106 -4.70 -3.63 -0.27
N LEU A 107 -3.44 -3.39 0.06
CA LEU A 107 -2.39 -3.07 -0.90
C LEU A 107 -1.45 -4.26 -1.07
N ASN A 108 -1.23 -4.68 -2.32
CA ASN A 108 -0.34 -5.77 -2.71
C ASN A 108 0.93 -5.19 -3.36
N PRO A 109 2.06 -5.09 -2.65
CA PRO A 109 3.27 -4.51 -3.21
C PRO A 109 4.13 -5.54 -3.92
N PHE A 110 4.69 -5.16 -5.07
CA PHE A 110 5.62 -5.96 -5.86
C PHE A 110 6.91 -5.19 -6.11
N VAL A 111 8.03 -5.77 -5.72
CA VAL A 111 9.35 -5.19 -5.96
C VAL A 111 9.80 -5.53 -7.38
N ALA A 112 10.23 -4.53 -8.12
CA ALA A 112 10.71 -4.72 -9.49
C ALA A 112 11.89 -3.82 -9.84
N GLU A 113 12.75 -4.28 -10.73
CA GLU A 113 13.73 -3.45 -11.42
C GLU A 113 13.10 -2.88 -12.70
N VAL A 114 13.26 -1.58 -12.90
CA VAL A 114 12.86 -0.87 -14.12
C VAL A 114 14.12 -0.43 -14.85
N SER A 115 14.25 -0.83 -16.12
CA SER A 115 15.51 -0.71 -16.87
C SER A 115 15.87 0.70 -17.34
N SER A 116 14.91 1.64 -17.37
CA SER A 116 15.16 3.03 -17.80
C SER A 116 14.05 3.97 -17.33
N VAL A 117 14.44 5.18 -16.93
CA VAL A 117 13.53 6.30 -16.61
C VAL A 117 13.45 7.34 -17.74
N GLU A 118 14.30 7.24 -18.75
CA GLU A 118 14.41 8.25 -19.81
C GLU A 118 13.11 8.37 -20.63
N ASP A 119 12.35 7.29 -20.70
CA ASP A 119 11.10 7.21 -21.45
C ASP A 119 9.84 7.46 -20.61
N ILE A 120 9.98 7.75 -19.30
CA ILE A 120 8.82 8.02 -18.44
C ILE A 120 8.05 9.23 -18.99
N ARG A 121 6.76 9.03 -19.18
CA ARG A 121 5.81 10.07 -19.57
C ARG A 121 4.62 9.99 -18.61
N CYS A 122 4.59 10.92 -17.67
CA CYS A 122 3.49 11.02 -16.73
C CYS A 122 2.17 11.34 -17.45
N THR A 123 1.11 10.66 -17.06
CA THR A 123 -0.25 10.96 -17.52
C THR A 123 -0.89 12.06 -16.68
N ALA A 124 -2.14 12.39 -16.94
CA ALA A 124 -2.86 13.42 -16.19
C ALA A 124 -3.06 13.07 -14.69
N GLU A 125 -2.87 11.80 -14.32
CA GLU A 125 -3.00 11.34 -12.93
C GLU A 125 -1.74 11.54 -12.12
N VAL A 126 -0.59 11.71 -12.76
CA VAL A 126 0.73 11.89 -12.15
C VAL A 126 1.25 13.30 -12.47
N ASP A 127 1.50 14.10 -11.43
CA ASP A 127 2.06 15.44 -11.60
C ASP A 127 3.52 15.37 -12.08
N HIS A 128 4.33 14.58 -11.40
CA HIS A 128 5.71 14.26 -11.77
C HIS A 128 6.23 13.04 -11.03
N THR A 129 7.39 12.55 -11.43
CA THR A 129 8.13 11.51 -10.73
C THR A 129 9.43 12.05 -10.16
N PHE A 130 9.94 11.40 -9.11
CA PHE A 130 11.27 11.65 -8.56
C PHE A 130 11.88 10.33 -8.06
N THR A 131 13.19 10.34 -7.85
CA THR A 131 13.89 9.19 -7.30
C THR A 131 14.58 9.55 -5.99
N VAL A 132 14.74 8.54 -5.14
CA VAL A 132 15.52 8.63 -3.89
C VAL A 132 16.54 7.52 -3.91
N PRO A 133 17.85 7.84 -3.69
CA PRO A 133 18.89 6.81 -3.62
C PRO A 133 18.58 5.77 -2.54
N LEU A 134 18.69 4.48 -2.89
CA LEU A 134 18.53 3.39 -1.92
C LEU A 134 19.45 3.59 -0.71
N GLN A 135 20.70 4.02 -0.97
CA GLN A 135 21.67 4.28 0.08
C GLN A 135 21.17 5.30 1.11
N TRP A 136 20.40 6.32 0.66
CA TRP A 136 19.83 7.29 1.56
C TRP A 136 18.87 6.63 2.57
N PHE A 137 17.99 5.74 2.12
CA PHE A 137 17.10 4.99 3.01
C PHE A 137 17.85 4.01 3.92
N MET A 138 18.97 3.46 3.47
CA MET A 138 19.81 2.60 4.32
C MET A 138 20.45 3.35 5.50
N GLU A 139 20.66 4.66 5.34
CA GLU A 139 21.32 5.54 6.32
C GLU A 139 20.34 6.34 7.18
N HIS A 140 19.06 6.44 6.78
CA HIS A 140 18.07 7.28 7.43
C HIS A 140 16.86 6.44 7.88
N GLU A 141 16.61 6.43 9.19
CA GLU A 141 15.39 5.83 9.72
C GLU A 141 14.20 6.81 9.58
N PRO A 142 12.96 6.31 9.39
CA PRO A 142 11.79 7.18 9.30
C PRO A 142 11.45 7.80 10.64
N GLU A 143 10.88 9.01 10.60
CA GLU A 143 10.15 9.58 11.74
C GLU A 143 8.91 8.73 12.04
N LEU A 144 8.52 8.66 13.32
CA LEU A 144 7.27 8.05 13.75
C LEU A 144 6.29 9.13 14.19
N ALA A 145 5.10 9.12 13.60
CA ALA A 145 4.00 9.95 14.03
C ALA A 145 2.83 9.10 14.53
N GLU A 146 2.15 9.58 15.57
CA GLU A 146 1.00 8.91 16.14
C GLU A 146 -0.28 9.25 15.38
N MET A 147 -1.14 8.23 15.21
CA MET A 147 -2.51 8.39 14.72
C MET A 147 -3.47 7.64 15.59
N ASP A 148 -4.58 8.28 15.96
CA ASP A 148 -5.64 7.66 16.75
C ASP A 148 -6.66 6.95 15.85
N LEU A 149 -6.96 5.69 16.17
CA LEU A 149 -8.10 4.97 15.65
C LEU A 149 -9.29 5.13 16.58
N ALA A 150 -10.38 5.65 16.07
CA ALA A 150 -11.63 5.80 16.81
C ALA A 150 -12.78 5.09 16.09
N THR A 151 -13.74 4.58 16.86
CA THR A 151 -14.94 3.92 16.33
C THR A 151 -16.19 4.44 17.01
N ARG A 152 -17.31 4.37 16.31
CA ARG A 152 -18.66 4.50 16.86
C ARG A 152 -19.60 3.56 16.11
N PRO A 153 -20.75 3.19 16.69
CA PRO A 153 -21.80 2.47 15.97
C PRO A 153 -22.23 3.22 14.70
N GLY A 154 -22.45 2.49 13.63
CA GLY A 154 -23.08 3.01 12.41
C GLY A 154 -24.60 3.11 12.54
N ALA A 155 -25.26 3.69 11.57
CA ALA A 155 -26.71 3.91 11.57
C ALA A 155 -27.55 2.61 11.66
N THR A 156 -27.00 1.49 11.21
CA THR A 156 -27.66 0.17 11.23
C THR A 156 -27.28 -0.69 12.43
N PHE A 157 -26.51 -0.16 13.38
CA PHE A 157 -26.14 -0.92 14.56
C PHE A 157 -27.40 -1.15 15.43
N PRO A 158 -27.73 -2.40 15.82
CA PRO A 158 -28.94 -2.70 16.59
C PRO A 158 -28.93 -2.01 17.94
N VAL A 159 -30.07 -1.41 18.32
CA VAL A 159 -30.22 -0.65 19.57
C VAL A 159 -30.29 -1.53 20.83
N ASP A 160 -30.58 -2.81 20.66
CA ASP A 160 -30.66 -3.82 21.69
C ASP A 160 -29.28 -4.45 22.03
N ILE A 161 -28.24 -4.19 21.22
CA ILE A 161 -26.89 -4.62 21.50
C ILE A 161 -26.21 -3.65 22.46
N PRO A 162 -25.78 -4.11 23.64
CA PRO A 162 -25.08 -3.25 24.60
C PRO A 162 -23.81 -2.64 23.99
N TYR A 163 -23.73 -1.32 23.95
CA TYR A 163 -22.54 -0.58 23.54
C TYR A 163 -21.98 0.21 24.74
N ALA A 164 -20.70 -0.02 25.05
CA ALA A 164 -20.07 0.67 26.17
C ALA A 164 -19.83 2.15 25.85
N GLY A 165 -20.53 3.04 26.53
CA GLY A 165 -20.46 4.50 26.35
C GLY A 165 -21.56 5.08 25.49
N ASN A 166 -21.46 6.36 25.15
CA ASN A 166 -22.42 7.05 24.30
C ASN A 166 -22.26 6.60 22.82
N PRO A 167 -23.29 5.96 22.20
CA PRO A 167 -23.17 5.48 20.82
C PRO A 167 -23.09 6.62 19.77
N MET A 168 -23.39 7.86 20.16
CA MET A 168 -23.29 9.02 19.27
C MET A 168 -21.88 9.63 19.23
N GLU A 169 -21.01 9.23 20.13
CA GLU A 169 -19.65 9.79 20.28
C GLU A 169 -18.59 8.86 19.70
N TRP A 170 -17.55 9.47 19.11
CA TRP A 170 -16.37 8.76 18.67
C TRP A 170 -15.55 8.31 19.90
N ARG A 171 -15.27 7.03 19.96
CA ARG A 171 -14.45 6.45 21.02
C ARG A 171 -13.09 6.04 20.47
N ARG A 172 -12.03 6.65 21.00
CA ARG A 172 -10.65 6.23 20.69
C ARG A 172 -10.44 4.78 21.13
N ARG A 173 -9.90 3.95 20.24
CA ARG A 173 -9.63 2.53 20.48
C ARG A 173 -8.17 2.28 20.76
N LYS A 174 -7.31 2.75 19.86
CA LYS A 174 -5.85 2.66 20.02
C LYS A 174 -5.16 3.76 19.24
N THR A 175 -3.94 4.04 19.61
CA THR A 175 -2.98 4.81 18.84
C THR A 175 -2.10 3.85 18.06
N TYR A 176 -1.79 4.15 16.81
CA TYR A 176 -0.83 3.44 15.98
C TYR A 176 0.15 4.43 15.37
N PHE A 177 1.30 3.92 14.92
CA PHE A 177 2.33 4.76 14.34
C PHE A 177 2.28 4.70 12.81
N VAL A 178 2.61 5.82 12.18
CA VAL A 178 2.88 5.91 10.74
C VAL A 178 4.31 6.36 10.53
N TYR A 179 4.97 5.81 9.51
CA TYR A 179 6.32 6.21 9.10
C TYR A 179 6.27 7.45 8.22
N ILE A 180 7.29 8.31 8.36
CA ILE A 180 7.48 9.51 7.54
C ILE A 180 8.97 9.62 7.18
N TYR A 181 9.29 9.63 5.89
CA TYR A 181 10.60 10.00 5.38
C TYR A 181 10.56 11.39 4.77
N ARG A 182 11.60 12.20 5.01
CA ARG A 182 11.74 13.55 4.45
C ARG A 182 13.00 13.62 3.61
N TYR A 183 12.83 13.76 2.30
CA TYR A 183 13.91 13.82 1.33
C TYR A 183 13.71 15.03 0.42
N GLU A 184 14.64 15.99 0.41
CA GLU A 184 14.66 17.15 -0.51
C GLU A 184 13.30 17.89 -0.64
N GLY A 185 12.58 18.03 0.47
CA GLY A 185 11.25 18.67 0.49
C GLY A 185 10.08 17.72 0.25
N TYR A 186 10.32 16.51 -0.23
CA TYR A 186 9.31 15.44 -0.32
C TYR A 186 9.00 14.84 1.04
N ARG A 187 7.75 14.46 1.24
CA ARG A 187 7.24 13.79 2.45
C ARG A 187 6.60 12.48 2.06
N ILE A 188 7.38 11.41 2.11
CA ILE A 188 6.91 10.04 1.87
C ILE A 188 6.37 9.51 3.20
N TRP A 189 5.09 9.17 3.27
CA TRP A 189 4.46 8.80 4.53
C TRP A 189 3.40 7.70 4.38
N GLY A 190 2.86 7.22 5.49
CA GLY A 190 1.74 6.27 5.52
C GLY A 190 2.09 4.93 4.88
N MET A 191 1.22 4.42 4.01
CA MET A 191 1.39 3.12 3.33
C MET A 191 2.68 3.07 2.49
N THR A 192 2.96 4.13 1.76
CA THR A 192 4.18 4.21 0.92
C THR A 192 5.44 4.10 1.77
N ALA A 193 5.51 4.86 2.87
CA ALA A 193 6.66 4.79 3.78
C ALA A 193 6.76 3.44 4.51
N GLN A 194 5.63 2.80 4.81
CA GLN A 194 5.62 1.46 5.41
C GLN A 194 6.21 0.42 4.47
N ILE A 195 5.84 0.47 3.18
CA ILE A 195 6.41 -0.43 2.16
C ILE A 195 7.91 -0.16 2.00
N VAL A 196 8.34 1.11 1.96
CA VAL A 196 9.78 1.46 1.94
C VAL A 196 10.49 0.83 3.13
N LYS A 197 9.97 1.02 4.35
CA LYS A 197 10.59 0.48 5.58
C LYS A 197 10.72 -1.03 5.51
N GLU A 198 9.69 -1.75 5.08
CA GLU A 198 9.72 -3.20 4.89
C GLU A 198 10.79 -3.61 3.86
N CYS A 199 10.86 -2.95 2.70
CA CYS A 199 11.91 -3.21 1.72
C CYS A 199 13.31 -3.01 2.30
N ILE A 200 13.53 -1.92 3.03
CA ILE A 200 14.83 -1.62 3.64
C ILE A 200 15.20 -2.64 4.71
N ASP A 201 14.25 -3.07 5.53
CA ASP A 201 14.50 -4.09 6.56
C ASP A 201 14.87 -5.45 5.93
N ILE A 202 14.21 -5.83 4.85
CA ILE A 202 14.56 -7.04 4.10
C ILE A 202 15.96 -6.92 3.51
N ILE A 203 16.31 -5.79 2.88
CA ILE A 203 17.63 -5.56 2.27
C ILE A 203 18.72 -5.56 3.33
N LYS A 204 18.48 -4.95 4.50
CA LYS A 204 19.44 -4.95 5.63
C LYS A 204 19.69 -6.36 6.21
N ALA A 205 18.75 -7.28 5.99
CA ALA A 205 18.84 -8.65 6.48
C ALA A 205 19.47 -9.64 5.47
N MET A 206 19.71 -9.23 4.21
CA MET A 206 20.39 -10.04 3.18
C MET A 206 21.91 -10.03 3.39
#